data_a50e0fdfb57b69620c1b55e45c995cd3
#
_entry.id   a50e0fdfb57b69620c1b55e45c995cd3
#
_cell.length_a   1.000
_cell.length_b   1.000
_cell.length_c   1.000
_cell.angle_alpha   90.00
_cell.angle_beta   90.00
_cell.angle_gamma   90.00
#
_symmetry.space_group_name_H-M   'P 1'
#
loop_
_entity.id
_entity.type
_entity.pdbx_description
1 polymer ?
#
loop_
_entity_poly.entity_id
_entity_poly.type
_entity_poly.pdbx_seq_one_letter_code
_entity_poly.pdbx_strand_id
1 'polypeptide(L)'
;QQTNLNFANAANPLLLSVRSGARASMPGMMDTVLNLGLNDEVVEGLAKSSGDPRFAYDSYRRFIQMYGDVVLEVDHDLFEDILEDAKHKANVEEDTELTGDDLKQLVIQFKQLVEQQSGEVFPQDPHEQIWGAIGAVFKSWMNQRAITYRRLNQIPVSWGTAVNVQAMVFGNLGNDCATGVAFTRNPSTGSKEFFGEYLINAQGEDVVAGIRTPFPLTKMSSGGNGQSMEEKMPQVYKQLDD
;
A
#
# COMPACT_ATOMS: atom_id res chain seq x y z
N GLN A 1 22.43 -0.78 1.81
CA GLN A 1 23.57 -0.89 0.85
C GLN A 1 23.22 -1.75 -0.38
N GLN A 2 22.23 -2.64 -0.30
CA GLN A 2 21.82 -3.46 -1.47
C GLN A 2 20.99 -2.69 -2.50
N THR A 3 20.28 -1.65 -2.10
CA THR A 3 19.41 -0.85 -2.98
C THR A 3 20.03 0.45 -3.44
N ASN A 4 21.15 0.88 -2.86
CA ASN A 4 21.74 2.23 -3.00
C ASN A 4 20.79 3.38 -2.60
N LEU A 5 19.67 3.07 -1.94
CA LEU A 5 18.71 4.03 -1.43
C LEU A 5 18.97 4.27 0.07
N ASN A 6 18.59 5.45 0.56
CA ASN A 6 18.81 5.82 1.96
C ASN A 6 17.50 6.26 2.62
N PHE A 7 17.24 5.69 3.79
CA PHE A 7 16.09 6.09 4.60
C PHE A 7 16.27 7.52 5.12
N ALA A 8 15.20 8.30 5.15
CA ALA A 8 15.22 9.71 5.57
C ALA A 8 16.12 10.62 4.71
N ASN A 9 16.29 10.32 3.43
CA ASN A 9 17.15 11.10 2.54
C ASN A 9 16.36 11.53 1.29
N ALA A 10 16.16 12.85 1.13
CA ALA A 10 15.40 13.40 0.00
C ALA A 10 16.10 13.20 -1.35
N ALA A 11 17.44 13.14 -1.40
CA ALA A 11 18.16 13.00 -2.66
C ALA A 11 18.05 11.58 -3.26
N ASN A 12 17.86 10.56 -2.41
CA ASN A 12 17.81 9.15 -2.84
C ASN A 12 16.93 8.34 -1.86
N PRO A 13 15.61 8.57 -1.86
CA PRO A 13 14.72 8.11 -0.82
C PRO A 13 14.51 6.59 -0.84
N LEU A 14 14.73 5.96 0.33
CA LEU A 14 14.25 4.61 0.63
C LEU A 14 12.94 4.71 1.40
N LEU A 15 11.87 4.20 0.85
CA LEU A 15 10.61 4.05 1.57
C LEU A 15 10.48 2.65 2.14
N LEU A 16 9.84 2.56 3.30
CA LEU A 16 9.69 1.33 4.05
C LEU A 16 8.21 0.99 4.25
N SER A 17 7.94 -0.31 4.41
CA SER A 17 6.69 -0.82 4.95
C SER A 17 6.92 -1.46 6.32
N VAL A 18 5.95 -1.31 7.21
CA VAL A 18 5.90 -1.99 8.50
C VAL A 18 4.69 -2.91 8.48
N ARG A 19 4.93 -4.20 8.65
CA ARG A 19 3.91 -5.26 8.53
C ARG A 19 3.99 -6.24 9.67
N SER A 20 2.87 -6.89 9.99
CA SER A 20 2.87 -7.99 10.94
C SER A 20 3.65 -9.21 10.41
N GLY A 21 4.28 -9.93 11.34
CA GLY A 21 4.99 -11.17 11.08
C GLY A 21 4.53 -12.28 12.01
N ALA A 22 3.22 -12.49 12.13
CA ALA A 22 2.65 -13.52 12.98
C ALA A 22 3.03 -14.93 12.48
N ARG A 23 3.18 -15.87 13.41
CA ARG A 23 3.48 -17.27 13.12
C ARG A 23 2.39 -17.96 12.29
N ALA A 24 1.13 -17.56 12.47
CA ALA A 24 0.01 -17.99 11.63
C ALA A 24 -0.35 -16.88 10.64
N SER A 25 -0.65 -17.25 9.40
CA SER A 25 -1.18 -16.30 8.42
C SER A 25 -2.56 -15.82 8.85
N MET A 26 -2.71 -14.49 8.93
CA MET A 26 -3.96 -13.84 9.36
C MET A 26 -4.28 -12.67 8.40
N PRO A 27 -4.62 -12.98 7.13
CA PRO A 27 -4.78 -11.96 6.10
C PRO A 27 -5.89 -10.95 6.46
N GLY A 28 -5.58 -9.64 6.35
CA GLY A 28 -6.51 -8.56 6.66
C GLY A 28 -6.82 -8.36 8.14
N MET A 29 -6.23 -9.15 9.05
CA MET A 29 -6.55 -9.09 10.48
C MET A 29 -5.69 -8.10 11.26
N MET A 30 -4.48 -7.87 10.81
CA MET A 30 -3.52 -6.97 11.46
C MET A 30 -3.14 -5.81 10.53
N ASP A 31 -2.74 -4.72 11.14
CA ASP A 31 -2.46 -3.50 10.40
C ASP A 31 -1.12 -3.55 9.68
N THR A 32 -1.01 -2.73 8.65
CA THR A 32 0.19 -2.50 7.84
C THR A 32 0.31 -1.00 7.64
N VAL A 33 1.54 -0.47 7.64
CA VAL A 33 1.80 0.91 7.24
C VAL A 33 2.81 0.90 6.11
N LEU A 34 2.47 1.59 5.01
CA LEU A 34 3.27 1.68 3.80
C LEU A 34 3.85 3.09 3.64
N ASN A 35 4.83 3.25 2.76
CA ASN A 35 5.42 4.53 2.38
C ASN A 35 6.09 5.30 3.53
N LEU A 36 6.50 4.62 4.60
CA LEU A 36 7.23 5.22 5.71
C LEU A 36 8.53 5.85 5.24
N GLY A 37 8.82 7.02 5.77
CA GLY A 37 9.97 7.83 5.39
C GLY A 37 9.59 9.04 4.54
N LEU A 38 8.34 9.13 4.04
CA LEU A 38 7.84 10.32 3.36
C LEU A 38 7.56 11.43 4.38
N ASN A 39 8.01 12.61 4.03
CA ASN A 39 7.73 13.89 4.67
C ASN A 39 7.74 15.00 3.60
N ASP A 40 7.59 16.25 4.01
CA ASP A 40 7.51 17.38 3.08
C ASP A 40 8.79 17.57 2.23
N GLU A 41 9.95 17.17 2.74
CA GLU A 41 11.22 17.25 2.01
C GLU A 41 11.43 16.01 1.11
N VAL A 42 11.16 14.83 1.64
CA VAL A 42 11.40 13.56 0.94
C VAL A 42 10.46 13.39 -0.26
N VAL A 43 9.21 13.87 -0.18
CA VAL A 43 8.27 13.80 -1.30
C VAL A 43 8.76 14.60 -2.52
N GLU A 44 9.37 15.77 -2.31
CA GLU A 44 9.97 16.56 -3.40
C GLU A 44 11.16 15.82 -4.04
N GLY A 45 11.97 15.15 -3.20
CA GLY A 45 13.06 14.30 -3.69
C GLY A 45 12.57 13.11 -4.49
N LEU A 46 11.49 12.48 -4.03
CA LEU A 46 10.86 11.36 -4.73
C LEU A 46 10.27 11.82 -6.07
N ALA A 47 9.58 12.96 -6.11
CA ALA A 47 9.04 13.53 -7.34
C ALA A 47 10.14 13.81 -8.37
N LYS A 48 11.28 14.35 -7.92
CA LYS A 48 12.43 14.63 -8.77
C LYS A 48 13.11 13.35 -9.28
N SER A 49 13.30 12.36 -8.42
CA SER A 49 14.01 11.11 -8.77
C SER A 49 13.19 10.19 -9.65
N SER A 50 11.87 10.13 -9.45
CA SER A 50 10.95 9.35 -10.29
C SER A 50 10.62 10.08 -11.62
N GLY A 51 10.75 11.40 -11.66
CA GLY A 51 10.25 12.22 -12.77
C GLY A 51 8.72 12.31 -12.82
N ASP A 52 8.03 11.82 -11.78
CA ASP A 52 6.58 11.79 -11.70
C ASP A 52 6.08 12.39 -10.36
N PRO A 53 5.75 13.69 -10.34
CA PRO A 53 5.19 14.35 -9.17
C PRO A 53 3.86 13.72 -8.71
N ARG A 54 3.05 13.24 -9.67
CA ARG A 54 1.78 12.58 -9.33
C ARG A 54 2.01 11.34 -8.47
N PHE A 55 2.91 10.44 -8.88
CA PHE A 55 3.30 9.26 -8.11
C PHE A 55 3.79 9.61 -6.70
N ALA A 56 4.66 10.62 -6.59
CA ALA A 56 5.24 11.01 -5.32
C ALA A 56 4.17 11.54 -4.34
N TYR A 57 3.30 12.43 -4.80
CA TYR A 57 2.26 13.03 -3.97
C TYR A 57 1.11 12.06 -3.68
N ASP A 58 0.77 11.13 -4.59
CA ASP A 58 -0.18 10.05 -4.31
C ASP A 58 0.37 9.11 -3.23
N SER A 59 1.64 8.75 -3.30
CA SER A 59 2.30 7.94 -2.27
C SER A 59 2.29 8.65 -0.91
N TYR A 60 2.49 9.98 -0.88
CA TYR A 60 2.47 10.74 0.36
C TYR A 60 1.06 10.91 0.92
N ARG A 61 0.07 11.21 0.07
CA ARG A 61 -1.34 11.25 0.46
C ARG A 61 -1.78 9.93 1.11
N ARG A 62 -1.50 8.79 0.45
CA ARG A 62 -1.81 7.45 0.96
C ARG A 62 -1.09 7.16 2.28
N PHE A 63 0.14 7.61 2.42
CA PHE A 63 0.89 7.45 3.66
C PHE A 63 0.23 8.23 4.82
N ILE A 64 -0.15 9.49 4.60
CA ILE A 64 -0.79 10.31 5.63
C ILE A 64 -2.12 9.69 6.05
N GLN A 65 -2.93 9.25 5.11
CA GLN A 65 -4.20 8.57 5.36
C GLN A 65 -3.99 7.30 6.19
N MET A 66 -3.12 6.40 5.74
CA MET A 66 -2.86 5.12 6.41
C MET A 66 -2.23 5.32 7.79
N TYR A 67 -1.28 6.25 7.94
CA TYR A 67 -0.67 6.55 9.23
C TYR A 67 -1.66 7.25 10.17
N GLY A 68 -2.46 8.15 9.65
CA GLY A 68 -3.53 8.83 10.38
C GLY A 68 -4.54 7.86 10.95
N ASP A 69 -5.04 6.93 10.14
CA ASP A 69 -5.99 5.89 10.55
C ASP A 69 -5.33 4.91 11.54
N VAL A 70 -4.22 4.28 11.13
CA VAL A 70 -3.64 3.14 11.87
C VAL A 70 -2.88 3.56 13.13
N VAL A 71 -2.17 4.69 13.11
CA VAL A 71 -1.27 5.10 14.19
C VAL A 71 -1.88 6.18 15.07
N LEU A 72 -2.55 7.17 14.44
CA LEU A 72 -3.13 8.33 15.14
C LEU A 72 -4.62 8.18 15.41
N GLU A 73 -5.22 7.04 15.00
CA GLU A 73 -6.63 6.68 15.25
C GLU A 73 -7.64 7.72 14.72
N VAL A 74 -7.29 8.41 13.62
CA VAL A 74 -8.19 9.31 12.89
C VAL A 74 -9.13 8.45 12.03
N ASP A 75 -10.41 8.77 12.05
CA ASP A 75 -11.41 8.01 11.29
C ASP A 75 -11.11 8.03 9.78
N HIS A 76 -11.05 6.84 9.19
CA HIS A 76 -10.76 6.62 7.78
C HIS A 76 -11.75 7.35 6.86
N ASP A 77 -13.03 7.35 7.20
CA ASP A 77 -14.09 7.93 6.38
C ASP A 77 -13.91 9.44 6.17
N LEU A 78 -13.30 10.14 7.14
CA LEU A 78 -13.01 11.57 7.00
C LEU A 78 -11.97 11.88 5.92
N PHE A 79 -11.01 10.97 5.69
CA PHE A 79 -10.06 11.09 4.59
C PHE A 79 -10.73 10.83 3.24
N GLU A 80 -11.62 9.84 3.19
CA GLU A 80 -12.37 9.51 1.98
C GLU A 80 -13.30 10.66 1.57
N ASP A 81 -13.98 11.31 2.52
CA ASP A 81 -14.81 12.47 2.24
C ASP A 81 -14.02 13.60 1.57
N ILE A 82 -12.80 13.90 2.07
CA ILE A 82 -11.93 14.93 1.48
C ILE A 82 -11.45 14.51 0.08
N LEU A 83 -11.15 13.24 -0.13
CA LEU A 83 -10.73 12.71 -1.42
C LEU A 83 -11.85 12.79 -2.46
N GLU A 84 -13.08 12.40 -2.08
CA GLU A 84 -14.25 12.52 -2.94
C GLU A 84 -14.56 13.97 -3.30
N ASP A 85 -14.46 14.88 -2.35
CA ASP A 85 -14.60 16.31 -2.60
C ASP A 85 -13.56 16.85 -3.59
N ALA A 86 -12.32 16.35 -3.52
CA ALA A 86 -11.27 16.73 -4.44
C ALA A 86 -11.53 16.19 -5.86
N LYS A 87 -11.99 14.95 -5.99
CA LYS A 87 -12.41 14.36 -7.28
C LYS A 87 -13.56 15.14 -7.91
N HIS A 88 -14.57 15.47 -7.13
CA HIS A 88 -15.68 16.31 -7.60
C HIS A 88 -15.22 17.68 -8.11
N LYS A 89 -14.31 18.35 -7.39
CA LYS A 89 -13.76 19.65 -7.80
C LYS A 89 -12.94 19.56 -9.10
N ALA A 90 -12.19 18.46 -9.26
CA ALA A 90 -11.40 18.18 -10.46
C ALA A 90 -12.26 17.66 -11.63
N ASN A 91 -13.52 17.29 -11.40
CA ASN A 91 -14.43 16.66 -12.34
C ASN A 91 -13.89 15.35 -12.91
N VAL A 92 -13.38 14.50 -12.02
CA VAL A 92 -12.84 13.16 -12.32
C VAL A 92 -13.56 12.09 -11.49
N GLU A 93 -13.53 10.83 -11.94
CA GLU A 93 -14.15 9.71 -11.25
C GLU A 93 -13.14 8.89 -10.44
N GLU A 94 -11.93 8.73 -10.98
CA GLU A 94 -10.90 7.86 -10.41
C GLU A 94 -9.77 8.67 -9.75
N ASP A 95 -9.22 8.18 -8.66
CA ASP A 95 -8.04 8.76 -7.99
C ASP A 95 -6.85 8.93 -8.96
N THR A 96 -6.75 7.98 -9.92
CA THR A 96 -5.69 7.95 -10.91
C THR A 96 -5.72 9.12 -11.89
N GLU A 97 -6.84 9.83 -11.97
CA GLU A 97 -7.05 10.98 -12.85
C GLU A 97 -6.68 12.32 -12.19
N LEU A 98 -6.52 12.33 -10.85
CA LEU A 98 -6.06 13.50 -10.11
C LEU A 98 -4.63 13.87 -10.53
N THR A 99 -4.40 15.17 -10.72
CA THR A 99 -3.07 15.68 -11.05
C THR A 99 -2.13 15.75 -9.85
N GLY A 100 -0.83 15.94 -10.09
CA GLY A 100 0.14 16.12 -9.00
C GLY A 100 -0.18 17.35 -8.12
N ASP A 101 -0.74 18.40 -8.70
CA ASP A 101 -1.13 19.62 -7.97
C ASP A 101 -2.37 19.37 -7.10
N ASP A 102 -3.36 18.60 -7.59
CA ASP A 102 -4.52 18.20 -6.79
C ASP A 102 -4.09 17.36 -5.60
N LEU A 103 -3.21 16.38 -5.81
CA LEU A 103 -2.67 15.51 -4.77
C LEU A 103 -1.82 16.29 -3.76
N LYS A 104 -1.09 17.32 -4.19
CA LYS A 104 -0.38 18.23 -3.30
C LYS A 104 -1.33 19.00 -2.38
N GLN A 105 -2.47 19.44 -2.88
CA GLN A 105 -3.51 20.07 -2.07
C GLN A 105 -4.15 19.08 -1.10
N LEU A 106 -4.39 17.84 -1.53
CA LEU A 106 -4.88 16.77 -0.66
C LEU A 106 -3.93 16.48 0.51
N VAL A 107 -2.63 16.42 0.27
CA VAL A 107 -1.61 16.26 1.32
C VAL A 107 -1.74 17.34 2.39
N ILE A 108 -1.96 18.60 2.00
CA ILE A 108 -2.15 19.72 2.94
C ILE A 108 -3.44 19.51 3.75
N GLN A 109 -4.54 19.17 3.11
CA GLN A 109 -5.83 18.94 3.77
C GLN A 109 -5.80 17.75 4.72
N PHE A 110 -5.16 16.65 4.32
CA PHE A 110 -5.00 15.47 5.16
C PHE A 110 -4.17 15.74 6.42
N LYS A 111 -3.09 16.52 6.30
CA LYS A 111 -2.31 16.93 7.49
C LYS A 111 -3.12 17.83 8.43
N GLN A 112 -3.93 18.73 7.87
CA GLN A 112 -4.84 19.56 8.67
C GLN A 112 -5.92 18.72 9.37
N LEU A 113 -6.48 17.72 8.67
CA LEU A 113 -7.43 16.77 9.27
C LEU A 113 -6.79 16.02 10.44
N VAL A 114 -5.59 15.49 10.24
CA VAL A 114 -4.82 14.78 11.30
C VAL A 114 -4.68 15.69 12.52
N GLU A 115 -4.19 16.92 12.35
CA GLU A 115 -4.01 17.86 13.46
C GLU A 115 -5.32 18.18 14.18
N GLN A 116 -6.41 18.37 13.42
CA GLN A 116 -7.73 18.66 13.99
C GLN A 116 -8.33 17.50 14.78
N GLN A 117 -8.14 16.28 14.34
CA GLN A 117 -8.75 15.09 14.93
C GLN A 117 -7.91 14.48 16.06
N SER A 118 -6.60 14.39 15.88
CA SER A 118 -5.70 13.80 16.88
C SER A 118 -5.15 14.81 17.88
N GLY A 119 -5.16 16.10 17.54
CA GLY A 119 -4.46 17.15 18.31
C GLY A 119 -2.96 17.17 18.11
N GLU A 120 -2.42 16.33 17.22
CA GLU A 120 -1.00 16.19 16.93
C GLU A 120 -0.70 16.53 15.47
N VAL A 121 0.42 17.23 15.24
CA VAL A 121 0.89 17.51 13.88
C VAL A 121 1.41 16.18 13.27
N PHE A 122 1.10 15.94 11.99
CA PHE A 122 1.61 14.76 11.28
C PHE A 122 3.15 14.71 11.36
N PRO A 123 3.76 13.60 11.87
CA PRO A 123 5.18 13.52 12.16
C PRO A 123 6.03 13.63 10.89
N GLN A 124 6.99 14.58 10.92
CA GLN A 124 7.93 14.81 9.83
C GLN A 124 9.28 14.09 10.03
N ASP A 125 9.54 13.55 11.24
CA ASP A 125 10.72 12.71 11.49
C ASP A 125 10.45 11.27 11.06
N PRO A 126 11.16 10.72 10.05
CA PRO A 126 11.00 9.35 9.61
C PRO A 126 11.25 8.29 10.69
N HIS A 127 12.09 8.59 11.68
CA HIS A 127 12.34 7.66 12.80
C HIS A 127 11.14 7.61 13.75
N GLU A 128 10.49 8.74 14.02
CA GLU A 128 9.25 8.80 14.78
C GLU A 128 8.14 8.02 14.05
N GLN A 129 8.02 8.20 12.75
CA GLN A 129 7.06 7.46 11.91
C GLN A 129 7.24 5.95 12.03
N ILE A 130 8.48 5.44 11.95
CA ILE A 130 8.75 3.99 12.06
C ILE A 130 8.34 3.46 13.44
N TRP A 131 8.71 4.14 14.51
CA TRP A 131 8.37 3.67 15.85
C TRP A 131 6.87 3.71 16.13
N GLY A 132 6.18 4.74 15.65
CA GLY A 132 4.71 4.80 15.69
C GLY A 132 4.07 3.62 14.96
N ALA A 133 4.50 3.35 13.73
CA ALA A 133 3.99 2.24 12.92
C ALA A 133 4.28 0.87 13.55
N ILE A 134 5.48 0.64 14.09
CA ILE A 134 5.84 -0.61 14.81
C ILE A 134 4.91 -0.80 16.02
N GLY A 135 4.69 0.24 16.80
CA GLY A 135 3.78 0.21 17.95
C GLY A 135 2.36 -0.14 17.55
N ALA A 136 1.83 0.50 16.50
CA ALA A 136 0.48 0.26 15.99
C ALA A 136 0.33 -1.18 15.47
N VAL A 137 1.30 -1.73 14.73
CA VAL A 137 1.26 -3.11 14.25
C VAL A 137 1.28 -4.11 15.41
N PHE A 138 2.07 -3.89 16.48
CA PHE A 138 2.00 -4.73 17.68
C PHE A 138 0.63 -4.62 18.36
N LYS A 139 0.08 -3.39 18.48
CA LYS A 139 -1.24 -3.14 19.08
C LYS A 139 -2.35 -3.85 18.30
N SER A 140 -2.22 -3.93 16.96
CA SER A 140 -3.22 -4.56 16.09
C SER A 140 -3.41 -6.06 16.34
N TRP A 141 -2.46 -6.74 17.00
CA TRP A 141 -2.68 -8.10 17.52
C TRP A 141 -3.89 -8.19 18.43
N MET A 142 -4.23 -7.11 19.12
CA MET A 142 -5.37 -7.03 20.05
C MET A 142 -6.60 -6.37 19.45
N ASN A 143 -6.62 -6.07 18.16
CA ASN A 143 -7.81 -5.58 17.46
C ASN A 143 -8.92 -6.64 17.49
N GLN A 144 -10.18 -6.21 17.54
CA GLN A 144 -11.33 -7.10 17.67
C GLN A 144 -11.40 -8.13 16.52
N ARG A 145 -11.09 -7.72 15.29
CA ARG A 145 -11.03 -8.62 14.12
C ARG A 145 -9.97 -9.69 14.29
N ALA A 146 -8.77 -9.32 14.77
CA ALA A 146 -7.67 -10.26 15.02
C ALA A 146 -7.99 -11.24 16.15
N ILE A 147 -8.61 -10.76 17.23
CA ILE A 147 -9.07 -11.61 18.36
C ILE A 147 -10.11 -12.63 17.87
N THR A 148 -11.09 -12.17 17.11
CA THR A 148 -12.16 -13.03 16.58
C THR A 148 -11.59 -14.09 15.63
N TYR A 149 -10.71 -13.69 14.71
CA TYR A 149 -10.05 -14.60 13.77
C TYR A 149 -9.25 -15.69 14.50
N ARG A 150 -8.41 -15.29 15.49
CA ARG A 150 -7.64 -16.25 16.29
C ARG A 150 -8.52 -17.26 17.02
N ARG A 151 -9.63 -16.79 17.61
CA ARG A 151 -10.59 -17.68 18.29
C ARG A 151 -11.19 -18.69 17.34
N LEU A 152 -11.61 -18.27 16.14
CA LEU A 152 -12.23 -19.16 15.15
C LEU A 152 -11.23 -20.15 14.55
N ASN A 153 -9.97 -19.77 14.41
CA ASN A 153 -8.93 -20.60 13.82
C ASN A 153 -8.04 -21.30 14.87
N GLN A 154 -8.41 -21.27 16.16
CA GLN A 154 -7.70 -21.91 17.26
C GLN A 154 -6.22 -21.49 17.38
N ILE A 155 -5.91 -20.23 17.07
CA ILE A 155 -4.57 -19.67 17.14
C ILE A 155 -4.33 -19.17 18.58
N PRO A 156 -3.31 -19.69 19.30
CA PRO A 156 -3.04 -19.29 20.67
C PRO A 156 -2.67 -17.80 20.80
N VAL A 157 -3.28 -17.10 21.73
CA VAL A 157 -2.96 -15.68 22.03
C VAL A 157 -1.50 -15.52 22.44
N SER A 158 -0.93 -16.52 23.12
CA SER A 158 0.44 -16.53 23.59
C SER A 158 1.51 -16.53 22.50
N TRP A 159 1.13 -16.79 21.25
CA TRP A 159 2.09 -16.72 20.15
C TRP A 159 2.54 -15.29 19.83
N GLY A 160 1.67 -14.31 20.04
CA GLY A 160 1.97 -12.91 19.69
C GLY A 160 2.25 -12.71 18.21
N THR A 161 2.83 -11.58 17.89
CA THR A 161 3.28 -11.25 16.53
C THR A 161 4.71 -10.69 16.55
N ALA A 162 5.40 -10.84 15.45
CA ALA A 162 6.58 -10.05 15.12
C ALA A 162 6.19 -8.90 14.18
N VAL A 163 7.12 -8.00 13.94
CA VAL A 163 7.00 -6.92 12.97
C VAL A 163 8.13 -7.03 11.96
N ASN A 164 7.79 -6.92 10.68
CA ASN A 164 8.74 -6.85 9.59
C ASN A 164 8.82 -5.41 9.08
N VAL A 165 10.03 -4.86 9.01
CA VAL A 165 10.34 -3.60 8.35
C VAL A 165 11.03 -3.92 7.04
N GLN A 166 10.43 -3.53 5.92
CA GLN A 166 10.84 -3.97 4.60
C GLN A 166 10.95 -2.80 3.62
N ALA A 167 12.00 -2.80 2.80
CA ALA A 167 12.10 -1.87 1.67
C ALA A 167 10.92 -2.05 0.71
N MET A 168 10.35 -0.93 0.25
CA MET A 168 9.26 -0.96 -0.72
C MET A 168 9.78 -1.06 -2.15
N VAL A 169 8.99 -1.75 -2.97
CA VAL A 169 9.03 -1.72 -4.43
C VAL A 169 7.67 -1.26 -4.93
N PHE A 170 7.64 -0.54 -6.05
CA PHE A 170 6.45 0.18 -6.48
C PHE A 170 5.89 -0.40 -7.78
N GLY A 171 4.68 -0.94 -7.71
CA GLY A 171 3.92 -1.37 -8.87
C GLY A 171 3.15 -0.23 -9.55
N ASN A 172 3.18 0.98 -8.97
CA ASN A 172 2.51 2.19 -9.45
C ASN A 172 3.49 3.30 -9.91
N LEU A 173 4.70 2.92 -10.30
CA LEU A 173 5.69 3.87 -10.80
C LEU A 173 5.48 4.24 -12.28
N GLY A 174 4.58 3.56 -12.97
CA GLY A 174 4.25 3.80 -14.37
C GLY A 174 3.50 2.62 -15.00
N ASN A 175 3.15 2.77 -16.28
CA ASN A 175 2.38 1.76 -17.02
C ASN A 175 3.18 0.50 -17.39
N ASP A 176 4.47 0.48 -17.12
CA ASP A 176 5.38 -0.66 -17.25
C ASP A 176 5.59 -1.40 -15.92
N CYS A 177 4.94 -0.93 -14.85
CA CYS A 177 4.95 -1.53 -13.52
C CYS A 177 3.60 -2.18 -13.21
N ALA A 178 3.61 -3.19 -12.36
CA ALA A 178 2.41 -3.90 -11.95
C ALA A 178 2.52 -4.42 -10.51
N THR A 179 1.37 -4.64 -9.89
CA THR A 179 1.24 -5.34 -8.61
C THR A 179 0.21 -6.45 -8.76
N GLY A 180 0.42 -7.57 -8.11
CA GLY A 180 -0.48 -8.70 -8.20
C GLY A 180 -0.38 -9.66 -7.02
N VAL A 181 -1.26 -10.65 -7.03
CA VAL A 181 -1.27 -11.79 -6.11
C VAL A 181 -1.16 -13.06 -6.93
N ALA A 182 -0.19 -13.90 -6.59
CA ALA A 182 0.08 -15.15 -7.29
C ALA A 182 0.07 -16.34 -6.31
N PHE A 183 -0.44 -17.46 -6.78
CA PHE A 183 -0.49 -18.72 -6.08
C PHE A 183 0.12 -19.82 -6.93
N THR A 184 0.93 -20.68 -6.32
CA THR A 184 1.51 -21.87 -6.97
C THR A 184 0.49 -22.98 -7.22
N ARG A 185 -0.74 -22.81 -6.71
CA ARG A 185 -1.90 -23.68 -6.91
C ARG A 185 -3.17 -22.83 -6.96
N ASN A 186 -4.13 -23.26 -7.72
CA ASN A 186 -5.46 -22.68 -7.71
C ASN A 186 -6.10 -22.86 -6.31
N PRO A 187 -6.43 -21.76 -5.60
CA PRO A 187 -6.95 -21.84 -4.24
C PRO A 187 -8.36 -22.45 -4.15
N SER A 188 -9.11 -22.44 -5.24
CA SER A 188 -10.48 -22.98 -5.28
C SER A 188 -10.51 -24.47 -5.60
N THR A 189 -9.63 -24.96 -6.47
CA THR A 189 -9.64 -26.35 -6.96
C THR A 189 -8.51 -27.21 -6.39
N GLY A 190 -7.43 -26.61 -5.91
CA GLY A 190 -6.21 -27.27 -5.48
C GLY A 190 -5.31 -27.72 -6.65
N SER A 191 -5.71 -27.51 -7.90
CA SER A 191 -4.94 -27.85 -9.08
C SER A 191 -3.55 -27.21 -9.05
N LYS A 192 -2.52 -27.95 -9.48
CA LYS A 192 -1.17 -27.40 -9.61
C LYS A 192 -1.08 -26.59 -10.91
N GLU A 193 -1.54 -25.39 -10.86
CA GLU A 193 -1.47 -24.39 -11.91
C GLU A 193 -1.08 -23.04 -11.33
N PHE A 194 -0.33 -22.25 -12.07
CA PHE A 194 0.00 -20.89 -11.68
C PHE A 194 -1.27 -20.03 -11.78
N PHE A 195 -1.74 -19.54 -10.66
CA PHE A 195 -3.02 -18.84 -10.53
C PHE A 195 -2.82 -17.50 -9.86
N GLY A 196 -3.55 -16.48 -10.31
CA GLY A 196 -3.52 -15.17 -9.70
C GLY A 196 -4.00 -14.08 -10.63
N GLU A 197 -3.87 -12.87 -10.12
CA GLU A 197 -4.34 -11.66 -10.80
C GLU A 197 -3.40 -10.48 -10.55
N TYR A 198 -3.43 -9.48 -11.41
CA TYR A 198 -2.57 -8.31 -11.36
C TYR A 198 -3.27 -7.05 -11.84
N LEU A 199 -2.73 -5.90 -11.44
CA LEU A 199 -3.10 -4.57 -11.95
C LEU A 199 -1.85 -3.84 -12.42
N ILE A 200 -1.95 -3.19 -13.57
CA ILE A 200 -0.92 -2.27 -14.08
C ILE A 200 -1.05 -0.94 -13.33
N ASN A 201 0.08 -0.32 -13.03
CA ASN A 201 0.17 0.98 -12.34
C ASN A 201 -0.69 1.00 -11.07
N ALA A 202 -0.38 0.10 -10.13
CA ALA A 202 -1.15 -0.12 -8.91
C ALA A 202 -0.28 -0.45 -7.71
N GLN A 203 -0.75 -0.08 -6.52
CA GLN A 203 -0.22 -0.56 -5.24
C GLN A 203 -0.91 -1.86 -4.80
N GLY A 204 -0.33 -2.54 -3.80
CA GLY A 204 -0.89 -3.81 -3.30
C GLY A 204 -2.30 -3.67 -2.74
N GLU A 205 -2.63 -2.55 -2.13
CA GLU A 205 -3.96 -2.27 -1.60
C GLU A 205 -5.02 -2.16 -2.70
N ASP A 206 -4.68 -1.60 -3.86
CA ASP A 206 -5.61 -1.49 -5.02
C ASP A 206 -6.07 -2.89 -5.50
N VAL A 207 -5.18 -3.90 -5.38
CA VAL A 207 -5.49 -5.29 -5.74
C VAL A 207 -6.34 -5.97 -4.67
N VAL A 208 -5.98 -5.82 -3.39
CA VAL A 208 -6.62 -6.58 -2.30
C VAL A 208 -7.91 -5.94 -1.78
N ALA A 209 -8.07 -4.64 -1.93
CA ALA A 209 -9.29 -3.92 -1.54
C ALA A 209 -10.40 -4.00 -2.61
N GLY A 210 -10.07 -4.46 -3.82
CA GLY A 210 -11.04 -4.60 -4.91
C GLY A 210 -11.52 -3.27 -5.49
N ILE A 211 -10.72 -2.21 -5.35
CA ILE A 211 -11.02 -0.86 -5.88
C ILE A 211 -11.07 -0.89 -7.40
N ARG A 212 -10.18 -1.66 -8.02
CA ARG A 212 -10.11 -1.84 -9.47
C ARG A 212 -10.25 -3.32 -9.82
N THR A 213 -10.84 -3.63 -10.98
CA THR A 213 -10.96 -5.02 -11.47
C THR A 213 -9.61 -5.51 -11.98
N PRO A 214 -9.00 -6.52 -11.33
CA PRO A 214 -7.70 -7.04 -11.75
C PRO A 214 -7.82 -7.95 -12.98
N PHE A 215 -6.69 -8.13 -13.67
CA PHE A 215 -6.55 -9.02 -14.81
C PHE A 215 -5.88 -10.34 -14.39
N PRO A 216 -6.21 -11.48 -15.04
CA PRO A 216 -5.59 -12.74 -14.71
C PRO A 216 -4.11 -12.79 -15.11
N LEU A 217 -3.30 -13.61 -14.42
CA LEU A 217 -1.88 -13.79 -14.75
C LEU A 217 -1.69 -14.58 -16.04
N THR A 218 -2.48 -15.66 -16.24
CA THR A 218 -2.28 -16.59 -17.34
C THR A 218 -3.25 -16.34 -18.49
N LYS A 219 -2.77 -16.62 -19.71
CA LYS A 219 -3.59 -16.59 -20.91
C LYS A 219 -4.76 -17.58 -20.85
N MET A 220 -4.57 -18.72 -20.20
CA MET A 220 -5.62 -19.72 -20.02
C MET A 220 -6.76 -19.16 -19.16
N SER A 221 -6.46 -18.49 -18.05
CA SER A 221 -7.45 -17.88 -17.16
C SER A 221 -8.16 -16.68 -17.80
N SER A 222 -7.51 -15.97 -18.73
CA SER A 222 -8.11 -14.84 -19.47
C SER A 222 -8.99 -15.26 -20.64
N GLY A 223 -8.97 -16.55 -21.01
CA GLY A 223 -9.62 -17.02 -22.25
C GLY A 223 -8.97 -16.48 -23.52
N GLY A 224 -7.73 -15.97 -23.43
CA GLY A 224 -6.96 -15.45 -24.56
C GLY A 224 -7.48 -14.10 -25.10
N ASN A 225 -8.05 -13.27 -24.21
CA ASN A 225 -8.58 -11.95 -24.59
C ASN A 225 -7.52 -10.84 -24.68
N GLY A 226 -6.24 -11.18 -24.56
CA GLY A 226 -5.13 -10.24 -24.65
C GLY A 226 -4.88 -9.39 -23.39
N GLN A 227 -5.51 -9.74 -22.26
CA GLN A 227 -5.43 -8.94 -21.02
C GLN A 227 -4.58 -9.58 -19.92
N SER A 228 -4.17 -10.85 -20.06
CA SER A 228 -3.34 -11.51 -19.06
C SER A 228 -1.94 -10.90 -18.97
N MET A 229 -1.27 -11.08 -17.81
CA MET A 229 0.13 -10.68 -17.65
C MET A 229 1.03 -11.42 -18.65
N GLU A 230 0.75 -12.71 -18.91
CA GLU A 230 1.45 -13.51 -19.90
C GLU A 230 1.43 -12.86 -21.30
N GLU A 231 0.33 -12.18 -21.66
CA GLU A 231 0.18 -11.51 -22.96
C GLU A 231 0.70 -10.08 -22.95
N LYS A 232 0.48 -9.33 -21.87
CA LYS A 232 0.84 -7.90 -21.76
C LYS A 232 2.30 -7.69 -21.33
N MET A 233 2.81 -8.54 -20.46
CA MET A 233 4.14 -8.42 -19.86
C MET A 233 4.90 -9.76 -19.92
N PRO A 234 5.11 -10.36 -21.10
CA PRO A 234 5.59 -11.74 -21.25
C PRO A 234 6.94 -12.00 -20.62
N GLN A 235 7.85 -11.01 -20.60
CA GLN A 235 9.16 -11.16 -19.98
C GLN A 235 9.07 -11.20 -18.45
N VAL A 236 8.22 -10.36 -17.86
CA VAL A 236 7.98 -10.33 -16.42
C VAL A 236 7.25 -11.58 -15.98
N TYR A 237 6.21 -11.98 -16.74
CA TYR A 237 5.48 -13.22 -16.49
C TYR A 237 6.41 -14.44 -16.44
N LYS A 238 7.33 -14.56 -17.42
CA LYS A 238 8.29 -15.65 -17.44
C LYS A 238 9.19 -15.70 -16.20
N GLN A 239 9.66 -14.53 -15.72
CA GLN A 239 10.47 -14.47 -14.50
C GLN A 239 9.69 -14.81 -13.23
N LEU A 240 8.37 -14.61 -13.27
CA LEU A 240 7.48 -14.90 -12.14
C LEU A 240 7.11 -16.39 -12.10
N ASP A 241 6.99 -17.05 -13.26
CA ASP A 241 6.61 -18.46 -13.41
C ASP A 241 7.80 -19.43 -13.17
N ASP A 242 9.04 -18.98 -13.43
CA ASP A 242 10.30 -19.74 -13.18
C ASP A 242 10.54 -19.92 -11.65
#